data_fd2c028d8aff785ded358d89a5511c5d
#
_entry.id   fd2c028d8aff785ded358d89a5511c5d
#
_cell.length_a   1.000
_cell.length_b   1.000
_cell.length_c   1.000
_cell.angle_alpha   90.00
_cell.angle_beta   90.00
_cell.angle_gamma   90.00
#
_symmetry.space_group_name_H-M   'P 1'
#
loop_
_entity.id
_entity.type
_entity.pdbx_description
1 polymer ?
#
loop_
_entity_poly.entity_id
_entity_poly.type
_entity_poly.pdbx_seq_one_letter_code
_entity_poly.pdbx_strand_id
1 'polypeptide(L)'
;MPNIKQQKKRVRIAAEERLENLRYRSTIKTLTKRLAAAAAERDPAAVESEHKRLAHVIDRAVARGALHRNAGARKKSQAARLAGGSSDG
;
A
#
# COMPACT_ATOMS: atom_id res chain seq x y z
N MET A 1 22.58 -32.99 2.48
CA MET A 1 21.63 -32.58 3.53
C MET A 1 21.56 -31.11 3.63
N PRO A 2 20.35 -30.55 3.69
CA PRO A 2 20.27 -29.12 3.89
C PRO A 2 20.85 -28.78 5.26
N ASN A 3 21.58 -27.70 5.31
CA ASN A 3 22.21 -27.25 6.52
C ASN A 3 21.14 -26.64 7.43
N ILE A 4 21.10 -27.07 8.68
CA ILE A 4 20.13 -26.58 9.65
C ILE A 4 20.21 -25.05 9.79
N LYS A 5 21.40 -24.48 9.73
CA LYS A 5 21.58 -23.03 9.81
C LYS A 5 20.91 -22.32 8.63
N GLN A 6 20.95 -22.89 7.45
CA GLN A 6 20.28 -22.31 6.29
C GLN A 6 18.78 -22.38 6.44
N GLN A 7 18.24 -23.45 6.99
CA GLN A 7 16.82 -23.57 7.23
C GLN A 7 16.33 -22.52 8.22
N LYS A 8 17.06 -22.31 9.31
CA LYS A 8 16.72 -21.29 10.30
C LYS A 8 16.74 -19.90 9.69
N LYS A 9 17.73 -19.62 8.83
CA LYS A 9 17.85 -18.34 8.16
C LYS A 9 16.67 -18.11 7.24
N ARG A 10 16.24 -19.11 6.48
CA ARG A 10 15.09 -19.01 5.58
C ARG A 10 13.80 -18.73 6.35
N VAL A 11 13.60 -19.39 7.48
CA VAL A 11 12.43 -19.19 8.31
C VAL A 11 12.39 -17.75 8.83
N ARG A 12 13.52 -17.22 9.27
CA ARG A 12 13.60 -15.85 9.78
C ARG A 12 13.32 -14.84 8.67
N ILE A 13 13.90 -15.03 7.49
CA ILE A 13 13.66 -14.13 6.36
C ILE A 13 12.20 -14.15 5.97
N ALA A 14 11.58 -15.33 5.91
CA ALA A 14 10.16 -15.45 5.58
C ALA A 14 9.28 -14.72 6.60
N ALA A 15 9.63 -14.81 7.89
CA ALA A 15 8.88 -14.12 8.94
C ALA A 15 9.02 -12.61 8.82
N GLU A 16 10.22 -12.12 8.53
CA GLU A 16 10.47 -10.69 8.33
C GLU A 16 9.72 -10.16 7.11
N GLU A 17 9.72 -10.89 6.01
CA GLU A 17 8.99 -10.52 4.81
C GLU A 17 7.49 -10.47 5.06
N ARG A 18 6.99 -11.43 5.83
CA ARG A 18 5.56 -11.48 6.16
C ARG A 18 5.15 -10.26 6.98
N LEU A 19 5.98 -9.86 7.95
CA LEU A 19 5.75 -8.68 8.75
C LEU A 19 5.80 -7.42 7.89
N GLU A 20 6.78 -7.31 7.01
CA GLU A 20 6.90 -6.18 6.10
C GLU A 20 5.67 -6.07 5.21
N ASN A 21 5.22 -7.19 4.64
CA ASN A 21 4.03 -7.22 3.80
C ASN A 21 2.80 -6.77 4.56
N LEU A 22 2.66 -7.21 5.80
CA LEU A 22 1.54 -6.81 6.65
C LEU A 22 1.57 -5.31 6.93
N ARG A 23 2.76 -4.76 7.18
CA ARG A 23 2.91 -3.32 7.42
C ARG A 23 2.49 -2.51 6.20
N TYR A 24 2.90 -2.94 5.01
CA TYR A 24 2.50 -2.25 3.78
C TYR A 24 0.98 -2.27 3.60
N ARG A 25 0.36 -3.42 3.81
CA ARG A 25 -1.09 -3.55 3.67
C ARG A 25 -1.83 -2.67 4.67
N SER A 26 -1.37 -2.66 5.92
CA SER A 26 -1.97 -1.84 6.96
C SER A 26 -1.82 -0.35 6.66
N THR A 27 -0.64 0.06 6.20
CA THR A 27 -0.37 1.44 5.84
C THR A 27 -1.26 1.89 4.68
N ILE A 28 -1.38 1.05 3.65
CA ILE A 28 -2.23 1.36 2.49
C ILE A 28 -3.68 1.53 2.93
N LYS A 29 -4.17 0.65 3.80
CA LYS A 29 -5.53 0.75 4.31
C LYS A 29 -5.75 2.06 5.06
N THR A 30 -4.81 2.42 5.93
CA THR A 30 -4.88 3.65 6.70
C THR A 30 -4.86 4.88 5.79
N LEU A 31 -3.96 4.91 4.82
CA LEU A 31 -3.84 6.04 3.91
C LEU A 31 -5.06 6.16 2.98
N THR A 32 -5.65 5.04 2.60
CA THR A 32 -6.88 5.05 1.82
C THR A 32 -8.02 5.70 2.60
N LYS A 33 -8.13 5.38 3.90
CA LYS A 33 -9.14 6.00 4.76
C LYS A 33 -8.90 7.49 4.91
N ARG A 34 -7.64 7.89 5.07
CA ARG A 34 -7.29 9.31 5.19
C ARG A 34 -7.62 10.08 3.91
N LEU A 35 -7.33 9.47 2.76
CA LEU A 35 -7.65 10.07 1.48
C LEU A 35 -9.17 10.24 1.33
N ALA A 36 -9.93 9.21 1.68
CA ALA A 36 -11.39 9.28 1.62
C ALA A 36 -11.94 10.38 2.54
N ALA A 37 -11.36 10.50 3.73
CA ALA A 37 -11.77 11.55 4.67
C ALA A 37 -11.45 12.95 4.13
N ALA A 38 -10.26 13.12 3.56
CA ALA A 38 -9.87 14.40 2.97
C ALA A 38 -10.79 14.77 1.80
N ALA A 39 -11.15 13.79 0.98
CA ALA A 39 -12.07 14.01 -0.12
C ALA A 39 -13.46 14.40 0.37
N ALA A 40 -13.93 13.77 1.44
CA ALA A 40 -15.22 14.10 2.04
C ALA A 40 -15.24 15.52 2.62
N GLU A 41 -14.10 15.97 3.14
CA GLU A 41 -13.96 17.32 3.67
C GLU A 41 -13.73 18.36 2.58
N ARG A 42 -13.54 17.91 1.35
CA ARG A 42 -13.28 18.78 0.21
C ARG A 42 -12.08 19.69 0.42
N ASP A 43 -11.01 19.11 0.98
CA ASP A 43 -9.76 19.82 1.21
C ASP A 43 -8.76 19.41 0.10
N PRO A 44 -8.62 20.21 -0.95
CA PRO A 44 -7.78 19.80 -2.09
C PRO A 44 -6.31 19.62 -1.73
N ALA A 45 -5.80 20.41 -0.81
CA ALA A 45 -4.41 20.27 -0.39
C ALA A 45 -4.17 18.94 0.34
N ALA A 46 -5.10 18.58 1.24
CA ALA A 46 -5.01 17.32 1.95
C ALA A 46 -5.20 16.13 1.00
N VAL A 47 -6.14 16.23 0.06
CA VAL A 47 -6.38 15.21 -0.94
C VAL A 47 -5.12 14.96 -1.76
N GLU A 48 -4.48 16.00 -2.24
CA GLU A 48 -3.26 15.86 -3.03
C GLU A 48 -2.14 15.21 -2.22
N SER A 49 -1.93 15.68 -1.00
CA SER A 49 -0.90 15.15 -0.12
C SER A 49 -1.11 13.67 0.20
N GLU A 50 -2.34 13.31 0.59
CA GLU A 50 -2.65 11.92 0.94
C GLU A 50 -2.61 11.02 -0.29
N HIS A 51 -3.04 11.51 -1.44
CA HIS A 51 -2.99 10.75 -2.68
C HIS A 51 -1.55 10.43 -3.09
N LYS A 52 -0.66 11.42 -3.03
CA LYS A 52 0.75 11.22 -3.36
C LYS A 52 1.39 10.20 -2.43
N ARG A 53 1.11 10.32 -1.14
CA ARG A 53 1.64 9.40 -0.13
C ARG A 53 1.15 7.98 -0.37
N LEU A 54 -0.14 7.83 -0.62
CA LEU A 54 -0.73 6.52 -0.87
C LEU A 54 -0.15 5.87 -2.13
N ALA A 55 -0.04 6.63 -3.22
CA ALA A 55 0.54 6.11 -4.46
C ALA A 55 1.98 5.67 -4.25
N HIS A 56 2.77 6.44 -3.51
CA HIS A 56 4.14 6.09 -3.20
C HIS A 56 4.24 4.78 -2.42
N VAL A 57 3.41 4.62 -1.41
CA VAL A 57 3.42 3.40 -0.59
C VAL A 57 2.97 2.19 -1.41
N ILE A 58 1.96 2.36 -2.27
CA ILE A 58 1.52 1.27 -3.15
C ILE A 58 2.65 0.85 -4.09
N ASP A 59 3.34 1.81 -4.70
CA ASP A 59 4.46 1.51 -5.59
C ASP A 59 5.58 0.78 -4.85
N ARG A 60 5.89 1.19 -3.63
CA ARG A 60 6.90 0.51 -2.83
C ARG A 60 6.46 -0.90 -2.45
N ALA A 61 5.18 -1.07 -2.11
CA ALA A 61 4.66 -2.39 -1.76
C ALA A 61 4.77 -3.35 -2.95
N VAL A 62 4.50 -2.88 -4.16
CA VAL A 62 4.67 -3.69 -5.36
C VAL A 62 6.15 -4.01 -5.58
N ALA A 63 7.03 -3.03 -5.44
CA ALA A 63 8.46 -3.21 -5.62
C ALA A 63 9.04 -4.21 -4.62
N ARG A 64 8.50 -4.25 -3.41
CA ARG A 64 8.99 -5.18 -2.38
C ARG A 64 8.27 -6.53 -2.40
N GLY A 65 7.34 -6.72 -3.32
CA GLY A 65 6.62 -7.99 -3.42
C GLY A 65 5.47 -8.15 -2.42
N ALA A 66 5.12 -7.09 -1.69
CA ALA A 66 4.00 -7.15 -0.76
C ALA A 66 2.65 -7.14 -1.48
N LEU A 67 2.61 -6.58 -2.68
CA LEU A 67 1.44 -6.57 -3.55
C LEU A 67 1.84 -7.00 -4.94
N HIS A 68 0.96 -7.75 -5.59
CA HIS A 68 1.13 -8.04 -7.01
C HIS A 68 0.87 -6.75 -7.80
N ARG A 69 1.55 -6.59 -8.94
CA ARG A 69 1.40 -5.39 -9.78
C ARG A 69 -0.05 -5.11 -10.15
N ASN A 70 -0.83 -6.15 -10.40
CA ASN A 70 -2.25 -5.97 -10.76
C ASN A 70 -3.06 -5.43 -9.59
N ALA A 71 -2.79 -5.90 -8.37
CA ALA A 71 -3.44 -5.39 -7.17
C ALA A 71 -3.01 -3.94 -6.92
N GLY A 72 -1.73 -3.64 -7.13
CA GLY A 72 -1.22 -2.28 -7.02
C GLY A 72 -1.91 -1.32 -7.98
N ALA A 73 -2.05 -1.74 -9.24
CA ALA A 73 -2.73 -0.94 -10.25
C ALA A 73 -4.19 -0.66 -9.87
N ARG A 74 -4.88 -1.67 -9.35
CA ARG A 74 -6.26 -1.51 -8.90
C ARG A 74 -6.37 -0.51 -7.76
N LYS A 75 -5.47 -0.61 -6.78
CA LYS A 75 -5.46 0.30 -5.63
C LYS A 75 -5.11 1.73 -6.05
N LYS A 76 -4.20 1.89 -7.00
CA LYS A 76 -3.87 3.21 -7.52
C LYS A 76 -5.04 3.82 -8.28
N SER A 77 -5.78 3.01 -9.03
CA SER A 77 -6.99 3.48 -9.71
C SER A 77 -8.07 3.91 -8.71
N GLN A 78 -8.26 3.14 -7.65
CA GLN A 78 -9.18 3.50 -6.58
C GLN A 78 -8.77 4.80 -5.91
N ALA A 79 -7.47 4.95 -5.63
CA ALA A 79 -6.96 6.18 -5.02
C ALA A 79 -7.20 7.38 -5.93
N ALA A 80 -6.99 7.23 -7.22
CA ALA A 80 -7.24 8.30 -8.18
C ALA A 80 -8.72 8.72 -8.20
N ARG A 81 -9.62 7.76 -8.13
CA ARG A 81 -11.04 8.06 -8.06
C ARG A 81 -11.39 8.82 -6.79
N LEU A 82 -10.85 8.39 -5.66
CA LEU A 82 -11.07 9.09 -4.39
C LEU A 82 -10.53 10.51 -4.45
N ALA A 83 -9.34 10.69 -5.01
CA ALA A 83 -8.72 11.99 -5.13
C ALA A 83 -9.48 12.88 -6.10
N GLY A 84 -10.06 12.29 -7.14
CA GLY A 84 -10.84 13.02 -8.11
C GLY A 84 -12.25 13.36 -7.64
N GLY A 85 -12.60 12.97 -6.43
CA GLY A 85 -13.90 13.31 -5.90
C GLY A 85 -15.02 12.53 -6.53
N SER A 86 -14.74 11.51 -7.13
CA SER A 86 -15.69 10.63 -7.73
C SER A 86 -16.70 11.29 -8.54
N SER A 87 -16.24 12.32 -9.11
CA SER A 87 -17.10 13.13 -9.75
C SER A 87 -17.84 12.52 -10.83
N ASP A 88 -17.42 11.54 -11.29
CA ASP A 88 -17.99 11.08 -12.32
C ASP A 88 -19.02 10.25 -12.10
N GLY A 89 -19.35 10.27 -11.01
CA GLY A 89 -20.45 9.53 -10.79
C GLY A 89 -20.77 8.67 -11.84
#